data_9c944d4a7583a754712e70ee9f1012b4
#
_entry.id   9c944d4a7583a754712e70ee9f1012b4
#
_cell.length_a   1.000
_cell.length_b   1.000
_cell.length_c   1.000
_cell.angle_alpha   90.00
_cell.angle_beta   90.00
_cell.angle_gamma   90.00
#
_symmetry.space_group_name_H-M   'P 1'
#
loop_
_entity.id
_entity.type
_entity.pdbx_description
1 polymer ?
#
loop_
_entity_poly.entity_id
_entity_poly.type
_entity_poly.pdbx_seq_one_letter_code
_entity_poly.pdbx_strand_id
1 'polypeptide(L)'
;GHSDHTAGDDQFRDKKNVVLVEATREAVIKHFDFNKWPLGETTIDLGGRELTLFPIPGHQDASIAVYDAQTQWLLTGDTFDPGRLYVREWAAYKTSVQSLVDFTDAHPVAALMGTHIEISSTPGDIFAYGLDYQPNETALPLTTDNLNALNAALIEIGNEPKEVTLDKFMVS
;
A
#
# COMPACT_ATOMS: atom_id res chain seq x y z
N GLY A 1 4.22 -5.09 7.83
CA GLY A 1 4.68 -5.86 8.97
C GLY A 1 4.59 -7.38 8.81
N HIS A 2 4.30 -7.92 7.62
CA HIS A 2 4.33 -9.36 7.36
C HIS A 2 5.78 -9.86 7.20
N SER A 3 5.99 -11.17 7.40
CA SER A 3 7.33 -11.78 7.41
C SER A 3 8.06 -11.71 6.06
N ASP A 4 7.34 -11.70 4.96
CA ASP A 4 7.87 -11.54 3.60
C ASP A 4 8.52 -10.15 3.37
N HIS A 5 8.09 -9.13 4.13
CA HIS A 5 8.69 -7.79 4.11
C HIS A 5 9.76 -7.58 5.17
N THR A 6 9.79 -8.40 6.22
CA THR A 6 10.67 -8.20 7.38
C THR A 6 11.70 -9.31 7.57
N ALA A 7 11.67 -10.37 6.75
CA ALA A 7 12.57 -11.53 6.88
C ALA A 7 14.07 -11.17 6.82
N GLY A 8 14.42 -10.05 6.19
CA GLY A 8 15.79 -9.57 6.08
C GLY A 8 16.25 -8.61 7.17
N ASP A 9 15.37 -8.16 8.06
CA ASP A 9 15.62 -7.06 9.01
C ASP A 9 16.82 -7.32 9.93
N ASP A 10 16.97 -8.56 10.41
CA ASP A 10 18.09 -8.92 11.29
C ASP A 10 19.45 -8.73 10.64
N GLN A 11 19.55 -8.73 9.31
CA GLN A 11 20.78 -8.45 8.59
C GLN A 11 21.21 -6.98 8.68
N PHE A 12 20.28 -6.09 8.99
CA PHE A 12 20.50 -4.65 9.13
C PHE A 12 20.59 -4.21 10.59
N ARG A 13 20.10 -5.03 11.53
CA ARG A 13 20.19 -4.77 12.97
C ARG A 13 21.66 -4.61 13.35
N ASP A 14 21.96 -3.60 14.12
CA ASP A 14 23.31 -3.28 14.60
C ASP A 14 24.33 -2.90 13.51
N LYS A 15 23.93 -2.67 12.28
CA LYS A 15 24.82 -2.15 11.24
C LYS A 15 25.15 -0.67 11.49
N LYS A 16 26.41 -0.33 11.38
CA LYS A 16 26.85 1.05 11.49
C LYS A 16 26.21 1.92 10.40
N ASN A 17 25.68 3.07 10.77
CA ASN A 17 25.01 4.02 9.88
C ASN A 17 23.71 3.50 9.23
N VAL A 18 23.08 2.50 9.83
CA VAL A 18 21.74 2.02 9.46
C VAL A 18 20.79 2.29 10.61
N VAL A 19 19.62 2.80 10.30
CA VAL A 19 18.49 2.88 11.21
C VAL A 19 17.42 1.92 10.71
N LEU A 20 17.21 0.84 11.46
CA LEU A 20 16.10 -0.07 11.22
C LEU A 20 14.87 0.43 11.97
N VAL A 21 13.82 0.75 11.24
CA VAL A 21 12.53 1.10 11.82
C VAL A 21 11.70 -0.19 11.90
N GLU A 22 11.42 -0.64 13.12
CA GLU A 22 10.59 -1.84 13.32
C GLU A 22 9.23 -1.65 12.68
N ALA A 23 8.68 -2.72 12.09
CA ALA A 23 7.41 -2.70 11.38
C ALA A 23 6.20 -2.73 12.36
N THR A 24 6.26 -1.86 13.39
CA THR A 24 5.17 -1.65 14.35
C THR A 24 4.66 -0.21 14.24
N ARG A 25 3.37 -0.01 14.51
CA ARG A 25 2.75 1.32 14.48
C ARG A 25 3.51 2.32 15.36
N GLU A 26 3.86 1.91 16.58
CA GLU A 26 4.56 2.74 17.55
C GLU A 26 5.93 3.17 17.04
N ALA A 27 6.70 2.27 16.44
CA ALA A 27 8.00 2.56 15.87
C ALA A 27 7.90 3.50 14.67
N VAL A 28 6.95 3.27 13.79
CA VAL A 28 6.67 4.10 12.60
C VAL A 28 6.24 5.51 13.03
N ILE A 29 5.27 5.63 13.96
CA ILE A 29 4.84 6.92 14.52
C ILE A 29 6.02 7.68 15.10
N LYS A 30 6.82 7.03 15.94
CA LYS A 30 7.95 7.65 16.62
C LYS A 30 9.04 8.10 15.64
N HIS A 31 9.35 7.27 14.64
CA HIS A 31 10.44 7.56 13.70
C HIS A 31 10.09 8.69 12.73
N PHE A 32 8.86 8.70 12.22
CA PHE A 32 8.40 9.66 11.21
C PHE A 32 7.61 10.84 11.79
N ASP A 33 7.46 10.90 13.13
CA ASP A 33 6.73 11.97 13.85
C ASP A 33 5.24 12.09 13.44
N PHE A 34 4.58 10.96 13.20
CA PHE A 34 3.16 10.92 12.86
C PHE A 34 2.25 11.14 14.07
N ASN A 35 2.32 12.33 14.68
CA ASN A 35 1.63 12.67 15.92
C ASN A 35 0.09 12.65 15.83
N LYS A 36 -0.47 12.58 14.61
CA LYS A 36 -1.91 12.55 14.34
C LYS A 36 -2.34 11.25 13.66
N TRP A 37 -1.62 10.15 13.90
CA TRP A 37 -1.95 8.86 13.29
C TRP A 37 -3.45 8.54 13.33
N PRO A 38 -4.07 8.08 12.24
CA PRO A 38 -3.49 7.77 10.91
C PRO A 38 -3.51 8.96 9.94
N LEU A 39 -3.51 10.17 10.43
CA LEU A 39 -3.51 11.39 9.63
C LEU A 39 -2.13 12.06 9.63
N GLY A 40 -1.91 12.92 8.63
CA GLY A 40 -0.70 13.70 8.47
C GLY A 40 0.29 13.07 7.51
N GLU A 41 1.27 13.86 7.14
CA GLU A 41 2.35 13.47 6.23
C GLU A 41 3.69 13.97 6.77
N THR A 42 4.77 13.37 6.32
CA THR A 42 6.14 13.79 6.58
C THR A 42 6.98 13.64 5.33
N THR A 43 8.13 14.31 5.29
CA THR A 43 9.06 14.23 4.15
C THR A 43 10.42 13.72 4.59
N ILE A 44 11.08 13.00 3.69
CA ILE A 44 12.48 12.56 3.82
C ILE A 44 13.25 13.08 2.63
N ASP A 45 14.32 13.82 2.87
CA ASP A 45 15.26 14.21 1.82
C ASP A 45 16.42 13.21 1.75
N LEU A 46 16.56 12.55 0.60
CA LEU A 46 17.64 11.61 0.31
C LEU A 46 18.87 12.28 -0.32
N GLY A 47 19.02 13.59 -0.13
CA GLY A 47 20.11 14.37 -0.72
C GLY A 47 19.72 14.94 -2.09
N GLY A 48 18.64 15.69 -2.15
CA GLY A 48 18.06 16.30 -3.36
C GLY A 48 16.96 15.48 -4.02
N ARG A 49 16.47 14.45 -3.36
CA ARG A 49 15.27 13.69 -3.72
C ARG A 49 14.38 13.57 -2.49
N GLU A 50 13.32 14.33 -2.50
CA GLU A 50 12.34 14.33 -1.43
C GLU A 50 11.27 13.28 -1.65
N LEU A 51 11.00 12.49 -0.60
CA LEU A 51 9.91 11.53 -0.55
C LEU A 51 8.86 12.03 0.44
N THR A 52 7.58 11.99 0.07
CA THR A 52 6.46 12.25 0.99
C THR A 52 5.91 10.93 1.51
N LEU A 53 5.76 10.81 2.83
CA LEU A 53 5.25 9.61 3.49
C LEU A 53 3.98 9.95 4.26
N PHE A 54 2.99 9.06 4.23
CA PHE A 54 1.77 9.19 5.02
C PHE A 54 1.19 7.82 5.42
N PRO A 55 0.47 7.75 6.56
CA PRO A 55 -0.11 6.50 7.05
C PRO A 55 -1.25 5.99 6.17
N ILE A 56 -1.29 4.67 5.94
CA ILE A 56 -2.38 3.96 5.26
C ILE A 56 -2.71 2.63 5.96
N PRO A 57 -3.07 2.63 7.26
CA PRO A 57 -3.39 1.40 7.98
C PRO A 57 -4.64 0.72 7.45
N GLY A 58 -4.78 -0.58 7.71
CA GLY A 58 -5.97 -1.37 7.36
C GLY A 58 -5.64 -2.74 6.82
N HIS A 59 -4.66 -2.85 5.91
CA HIS A 59 -4.00 -4.11 5.59
C HIS A 59 -3.10 -4.54 6.76
N GLN A 60 -2.20 -3.65 7.16
CA GLN A 60 -1.40 -3.74 8.39
C GLN A 60 -1.49 -2.43 9.16
N ASP A 61 -1.36 -2.53 10.50
CA ASP A 61 -1.50 -1.38 11.39
C ASP A 61 -0.38 -0.33 11.21
N ALA A 62 0.81 -0.75 10.75
CA ALA A 62 1.97 0.09 10.51
C ALA A 62 2.13 0.52 9.03
N SER A 63 1.16 0.26 8.16
CA SER A 63 1.27 0.56 6.73
C SER A 63 1.41 2.06 6.47
N ILE A 64 2.33 2.40 5.57
CA ILE A 64 2.55 3.76 5.05
C ILE A 64 2.60 3.74 3.54
N ALA A 65 2.18 4.83 2.92
CA ALA A 65 2.46 5.11 1.52
C ALA A 65 3.71 5.98 1.40
N VAL A 66 4.43 5.85 0.29
CA VAL A 66 5.60 6.66 -0.03
C VAL A 66 5.45 7.22 -1.44
N TYR A 67 5.43 8.54 -1.56
CA TYR A 67 5.37 9.22 -2.84
C TYR A 67 6.72 9.82 -3.22
N ASP A 68 7.13 9.59 -4.44
CA ASP A 68 8.33 10.16 -5.05
C ASP A 68 7.94 11.13 -6.16
N ALA A 69 8.09 12.42 -5.90
CA ALA A 69 7.72 13.48 -6.85
C ALA A 69 8.56 13.48 -8.15
N GLN A 70 9.76 12.89 -8.15
CA GLN A 70 10.58 12.82 -9.36
C GLN A 70 10.07 11.78 -10.36
N THR A 71 9.63 10.63 -9.88
CA THR A 71 9.04 9.57 -10.72
C THR A 71 7.54 9.68 -10.83
N GLN A 72 6.90 10.43 -9.92
CA GLN A 72 5.45 10.48 -9.71
C GLN A 72 4.87 9.09 -9.37
N TRP A 73 5.68 8.26 -8.70
CA TRP A 73 5.22 6.96 -8.21
C TRP A 73 4.72 7.08 -6.78
N LEU A 74 3.58 6.47 -6.53
CA LEU A 74 3.02 6.29 -5.20
C LEU A 74 3.13 4.82 -4.82
N LEU A 75 4.04 4.52 -3.90
CA LEU A 75 4.28 3.17 -3.39
C LEU A 75 3.24 2.88 -2.31
N THR A 76 2.40 1.88 -2.50
CA THR A 76 1.25 1.56 -1.66
C THR A 76 1.42 0.29 -0.83
N GLY A 77 2.51 -0.46 -1.06
CA GLY A 77 2.70 -1.76 -0.42
C GLY A 77 1.52 -2.69 -0.70
N ASP A 78 1.20 -3.56 0.25
CA ASP A 78 0.08 -4.51 0.15
C ASP A 78 -1.30 -3.86 0.39
N THR A 79 -1.35 -2.56 0.63
CA THR A 79 -2.62 -1.85 0.78
C THR A 79 -3.35 -1.75 -0.55
N PHE A 80 -2.59 -1.60 -1.64
CA PHE A 80 -3.17 -1.52 -2.99
C PHE A 80 -2.19 -2.04 -4.03
N ASP A 81 -2.40 -3.28 -4.48
CA ASP A 81 -1.63 -3.99 -5.50
C ASP A 81 -2.55 -4.80 -6.44
N PRO A 82 -2.03 -5.29 -7.58
CA PRO A 82 -2.81 -6.14 -8.46
C PRO A 82 -2.92 -7.57 -7.92
N GLY A 83 -4.10 -7.91 -7.40
CA GLY A 83 -4.33 -9.22 -6.83
C GLY A 83 -5.33 -9.22 -5.69
N ARG A 84 -5.00 -9.89 -4.60
CA ARG A 84 -5.88 -10.04 -3.44
C ARG A 84 -5.54 -9.02 -2.36
N LEU A 85 -6.41 -8.04 -2.19
CA LEU A 85 -6.30 -7.02 -1.15
C LEU A 85 -6.86 -7.55 0.16
N TYR A 86 -5.97 -8.02 1.04
CA TYR A 86 -6.34 -8.53 2.36
C TYR A 86 -6.62 -7.39 3.32
N VAL A 87 -7.86 -7.30 3.81
CA VAL A 87 -8.28 -6.23 4.71
C VAL A 87 -8.47 -6.77 6.13
N ARG A 88 -7.63 -6.31 7.07
CA ARG A 88 -7.73 -6.69 8.48
C ARG A 88 -8.63 -5.75 9.29
N GLU A 89 -8.47 -4.45 9.06
CA GLU A 89 -9.19 -3.39 9.77
C GLU A 89 -10.02 -2.58 8.77
N TRP A 90 -11.27 -3.00 8.56
CA TRP A 90 -12.15 -2.49 7.51
C TRP A 90 -12.31 -0.97 7.51
N ALA A 91 -12.61 -0.38 8.69
CA ALA A 91 -12.83 1.06 8.80
C ALA A 91 -11.55 1.86 8.52
N ALA A 92 -10.40 1.37 9.01
CA ALA A 92 -9.10 2.00 8.76
C ALA A 92 -8.72 1.88 7.27
N TYR A 93 -8.95 0.73 6.65
CA TYR A 93 -8.68 0.51 5.22
C TYR A 93 -9.48 1.47 4.34
N LYS A 94 -10.79 1.63 4.58
CA LYS A 94 -11.62 2.59 3.86
C LYS A 94 -11.11 4.01 3.99
N THR A 95 -10.71 4.42 5.19
CA THR A 95 -10.12 5.74 5.44
C THR A 95 -8.80 5.89 4.67
N SER A 96 -7.96 4.86 4.67
CA SER A 96 -6.67 4.86 3.96
C SER A 96 -6.84 4.95 2.46
N VAL A 97 -7.78 4.19 1.88
CA VAL A 97 -8.10 4.29 0.44
C VAL A 97 -8.61 5.68 0.07
N GLN A 98 -9.47 6.29 0.91
CA GLN A 98 -9.90 7.68 0.69
C GLN A 98 -8.71 8.65 0.76
N SER A 99 -7.79 8.48 1.73
CA SER A 99 -6.58 9.30 1.82
C SER A 99 -5.68 9.16 0.59
N LEU A 100 -5.56 7.96 0.01
CA LEU A 100 -4.85 7.73 -1.25
C LEU A 100 -5.53 8.48 -2.41
N VAL A 101 -6.86 8.46 -2.51
CA VAL A 101 -7.61 9.22 -3.51
C VAL A 101 -7.38 10.71 -3.34
N ASP A 102 -7.56 11.25 -2.13
CA ASP A 102 -7.37 12.67 -1.85
C ASP A 102 -5.93 13.13 -2.21
N PHE A 103 -4.94 12.26 -1.95
CA PHE A 103 -3.55 12.51 -2.32
C PHE A 103 -3.36 12.54 -3.84
N THR A 104 -3.93 11.58 -4.58
CA THR A 104 -3.81 11.52 -6.04
C THR A 104 -4.55 12.64 -6.75
N ASP A 105 -5.61 13.20 -6.14
CA ASP A 105 -6.32 14.38 -6.64
C ASP A 105 -5.49 15.68 -6.47
N ALA A 106 -4.62 15.72 -5.45
CA ALA A 106 -3.79 16.87 -5.14
C ALA A 106 -2.39 16.83 -5.80
N HIS A 107 -1.93 15.64 -6.22
CA HIS A 107 -0.56 15.43 -6.73
C HIS A 107 -0.58 14.66 -8.04
N PRO A 108 0.34 14.96 -8.98
CA PRO A 108 0.50 14.15 -10.19
C PRO A 108 1.04 12.76 -9.84
N VAL A 109 0.27 11.71 -10.11
CA VAL A 109 0.67 10.31 -9.90
C VAL A 109 0.66 9.58 -11.24
N ALA A 110 1.83 9.13 -11.68
CA ALA A 110 2.00 8.39 -12.92
C ALA A 110 1.70 6.89 -12.74
N ALA A 111 1.95 6.34 -11.55
CA ALA A 111 1.69 4.94 -11.23
C ALA A 111 1.52 4.75 -9.71
N LEU A 112 0.62 3.84 -9.33
CA LEU A 112 0.53 3.28 -7.99
C LEU A 112 1.23 1.91 -8.00
N MET A 113 2.20 1.74 -7.08
CA MET A 113 3.11 0.60 -7.06
C MET A 113 2.91 -0.19 -5.78
N GLY A 114 2.21 -1.31 -5.88
CA GLY A 114 2.12 -2.29 -4.81
C GLY A 114 3.37 -3.17 -4.71
N THR A 115 3.31 -4.21 -3.90
CA THR A 115 4.44 -5.13 -3.67
C THR A 115 4.21 -6.53 -4.22
N HIS A 116 2.98 -6.90 -4.51
CA HIS A 116 2.60 -8.21 -5.04
C HIS A 116 1.87 -8.12 -6.38
N ILE A 117 1.91 -9.23 -7.13
CA ILE A 117 1.04 -9.47 -8.28
C ILE A 117 0.43 -10.86 -8.06
N GLU A 118 -0.88 -10.92 -7.82
CA GLU A 118 -1.60 -12.17 -7.57
C GLU A 118 -2.77 -12.38 -8.56
N ILE A 119 -2.67 -11.75 -9.74
CA ILE A 119 -3.69 -11.79 -10.78
C ILE A 119 -3.06 -11.93 -12.17
N SER A 120 -3.71 -12.69 -13.04
CA SER A 120 -3.30 -12.79 -14.42
C SER A 120 -3.68 -11.53 -15.22
N SER A 121 -3.27 -11.46 -16.48
CA SER A 121 -3.69 -10.41 -17.41
C SER A 121 -5.17 -10.50 -17.80
N THR A 122 -5.86 -11.58 -17.44
CA THR A 122 -7.30 -11.73 -17.61
C THR A 122 -8.03 -11.06 -16.43
N PRO A 123 -8.95 -10.12 -16.67
CA PRO A 123 -9.69 -9.46 -15.60
C PRO A 123 -10.37 -10.43 -14.63
N GLY A 124 -10.16 -10.22 -13.33
CA GLY A 124 -10.77 -11.01 -12.26
C GLY A 124 -10.19 -12.42 -12.07
N ASP A 125 -9.19 -12.83 -12.85
CA ASP A 125 -8.54 -14.14 -12.74
C ASP A 125 -7.43 -14.11 -11.68
N ILE A 126 -7.84 -14.20 -10.42
CA ILE A 126 -6.96 -14.18 -9.23
C ILE A 126 -6.30 -15.55 -9.06
N PHE A 127 -4.97 -15.56 -8.91
CA PHE A 127 -4.22 -16.78 -8.64
C PHE A 127 -4.59 -17.39 -7.28
N ALA A 128 -4.54 -18.70 -7.19
CA ALA A 128 -4.73 -19.39 -5.92
C ALA A 128 -3.54 -19.08 -4.98
N TYR A 129 -3.84 -18.96 -3.70
CA TYR A 129 -2.82 -18.72 -2.68
C TYR A 129 -1.73 -19.80 -2.70
N GLY A 130 -0.46 -19.38 -2.64
CA GLY A 130 0.70 -20.28 -2.55
C GLY A 130 1.08 -20.97 -3.85
N LEU A 131 0.67 -20.44 -5.02
CA LEU A 131 1.17 -20.95 -6.30
C LEU A 131 2.62 -20.49 -6.52
N ASP A 132 3.50 -21.47 -6.81
CA ASP A 132 4.91 -21.22 -7.15
C ASP A 132 5.10 -20.71 -8.59
N TYR A 133 4.09 -20.85 -9.44
CA TYR A 133 4.14 -20.44 -10.83
C TYR A 133 2.87 -19.69 -11.22
N GLN A 134 3.02 -18.45 -11.61
CA GLN A 134 1.95 -17.52 -11.95
C GLN A 134 2.12 -17.05 -13.41
N PRO A 135 1.62 -17.83 -14.39
CA PRO A 135 1.78 -17.49 -15.80
C PRO A 135 0.90 -16.32 -16.20
N ASN A 136 1.38 -15.50 -17.13
CA ASN A 136 0.64 -14.36 -17.67
C ASN A 136 0.21 -13.33 -16.59
N GLU A 137 1.03 -13.07 -15.61
CA GLU A 137 0.80 -12.01 -14.63
C GLU A 137 0.46 -10.68 -15.32
N THR A 138 -0.41 -9.90 -14.68
CA THR A 138 -0.65 -8.51 -15.10
C THR A 138 0.57 -7.64 -14.78
N ALA A 139 0.60 -6.42 -15.33
CA ALA A 139 1.64 -5.45 -14.94
C ALA A 139 1.42 -4.96 -13.50
N LEU A 140 2.51 -4.76 -12.74
CA LEU A 140 2.47 -4.26 -11.37
C LEU A 140 1.84 -2.85 -11.24
N PRO A 141 2.17 -1.86 -12.12
CA PRO A 141 1.60 -0.53 -11.97
C PRO A 141 0.08 -0.52 -12.10
N LEU A 142 -0.58 0.03 -11.09
CA LEU A 142 -1.98 0.41 -11.12
C LEU A 142 -2.14 1.90 -11.43
N THR A 143 -3.35 2.30 -11.80
CA THR A 143 -3.68 3.67 -12.16
C THR A 143 -4.57 4.34 -11.11
N THR A 144 -4.71 5.65 -11.18
CA THR A 144 -5.67 6.39 -10.36
C THR A 144 -7.12 5.96 -10.65
N ASP A 145 -7.44 5.54 -11.89
CA ASP A 145 -8.76 4.97 -12.20
C ASP A 145 -9.01 3.65 -11.46
N ASN A 146 -7.97 2.80 -11.31
CA ASN A 146 -8.09 1.57 -10.51
C ASN A 146 -8.33 1.91 -9.03
N LEU A 147 -7.65 2.92 -8.49
CA LEU A 147 -7.85 3.38 -7.12
C LEU A 147 -9.26 3.95 -6.91
N ASN A 148 -9.76 4.74 -7.85
CA ASN A 148 -11.11 5.27 -7.81
C ASN A 148 -12.17 4.15 -7.89
N ALA A 149 -11.92 3.11 -8.68
CA ALA A 149 -12.79 1.94 -8.75
C ALA A 149 -12.82 1.18 -7.40
N LEU A 150 -11.65 1.02 -6.74
CA LEU A 150 -11.59 0.47 -5.39
C LEU A 150 -12.39 1.31 -4.40
N ASN A 151 -12.17 2.63 -4.38
CA ASN A 151 -12.87 3.51 -3.46
C ASN A 151 -14.38 3.47 -3.65
N ALA A 152 -14.85 3.49 -4.89
CA ALA A 152 -16.27 3.36 -5.22
C ALA A 152 -16.87 2.04 -4.73
N ALA A 153 -16.17 0.92 -4.92
CA ALA A 153 -16.59 -0.38 -4.42
C ALA A 153 -16.68 -0.41 -2.88
N LEU A 154 -15.70 0.15 -2.18
CA LEU A 154 -15.69 0.23 -0.71
C LEU A 154 -16.83 1.12 -0.16
N ILE A 155 -17.18 2.18 -0.86
CA ILE A 155 -18.34 3.03 -0.52
C ILE A 155 -19.65 2.25 -0.71
N GLU A 156 -19.80 1.52 -1.82
CA GLU A 156 -20.99 0.70 -2.10
C GLU A 156 -21.15 -0.44 -1.08
N ILE A 157 -20.06 -1.13 -0.72
CA ILE A 157 -20.06 -2.18 0.31
C ILE A 157 -20.50 -1.62 1.67
N GLY A 158 -20.10 -0.40 2.00
CA GLY A 158 -20.47 0.26 3.24
C GLY A 158 -19.65 -0.22 4.45
N ASN A 159 -20.32 -0.53 5.59
CA ASN A 159 -19.64 -0.86 6.84
C ASN A 159 -19.52 -2.36 7.10
N GLU A 160 -20.25 -3.18 6.37
CA GLU A 160 -20.21 -4.64 6.51
C GLU A 160 -19.24 -5.21 5.47
N PRO A 161 -18.08 -5.76 5.87
CA PRO A 161 -17.09 -6.31 4.95
C PRO A 161 -17.71 -7.34 4.00
N LYS A 162 -17.38 -7.23 2.72
CA LYS A 162 -17.85 -8.15 1.69
C LYS A 162 -16.78 -8.30 0.63
N GLU A 163 -16.53 -9.54 0.21
CA GLU A 163 -15.66 -9.82 -0.90
C GLU A 163 -16.24 -9.24 -2.21
N VAL A 164 -15.39 -8.58 -2.97
CA VAL A 164 -15.72 -8.08 -4.31
C VAL A 164 -14.52 -8.21 -5.23
N THR A 165 -14.74 -8.73 -6.42
CA THR A 165 -13.72 -8.85 -7.48
C THR A 165 -13.92 -7.74 -8.51
N LEU A 166 -12.82 -7.04 -8.82
CA LEU A 166 -12.72 -6.05 -9.87
C LEU A 166 -11.70 -6.54 -10.93
N ASP A 167 -11.52 -5.76 -11.99
CA ASP A 167 -10.66 -6.16 -13.12
C ASP A 167 -9.22 -6.50 -12.70
N LYS A 168 -8.66 -5.76 -11.77
CA LYS A 168 -7.24 -5.84 -11.38
C LYS A 168 -7.00 -6.36 -9.97
N PHE A 169 -8.01 -6.50 -9.15
CA PHE A 169 -7.88 -6.91 -7.76
C PHE A 169 -9.20 -7.42 -7.18
N MET A 170 -9.07 -8.10 -6.06
CA MET A 170 -10.19 -8.57 -5.24
C MET A 170 -9.98 -8.09 -3.81
N VAL A 171 -11.00 -7.44 -3.24
CA VAL A 171 -11.04 -7.08 -1.81
C VAL A 171 -11.54 -8.29 -1.02
N SER A 172 -10.83 -8.68 0.03
CA SER A 172 -11.20 -9.84 0.85
C SER A 172 -10.89 -9.61 2.35
#